data_be047aa15d596f07dcd43c28b6468e0e
#
_entry.id   be047aa15d596f07dcd43c28b6468e0e
#
_cell.length_a   1.000
_cell.length_b   1.000
_cell.length_c   1.000
_cell.angle_alpha   90.00
_cell.angle_beta   90.00
_cell.angle_gamma   90.00
#
_symmetry.space_group_name_H-M   'P 1'
#
loop_
_entity.id
_entity.type
_entity.pdbx_description
1 polymer ?
#
loop_
_entity_poly.entity_id
_entity_poly.type
_entity_poly.pdbx_seq_one_letter_code
_entity_poly.pdbx_strand_id
1 'polypeptide(L)'
;MPTEIDKPGTKKFPHLFEPRKVGAFTSRNRVKYAACSISNFNHKDGSVSERELARMGVIARTGCGIITNQGVYPDPRGEGKAYYRMLALHDDRYIEGIGKVCRMIHAHGAIAIQQILHGGRYGGIDLDYCLQPSAVAQTLRHFRPPREITKDEIKQTFKEHAEAAGRAMEAGYDGVEITAFMGYLIANFLSSFTNQRSDEYGGSVANRGRFMVELLLAIREVIGNEKLLIVRLNAAELMDEYGGSTPEECIEFMKIAEKDAGVDMISIVIGWHEARTGALGRDLPADNWVEHARRVKEALSVPVAFGVRLRDPVLAERCLKDQLFDFWEVCRPFLADPQLLHKLEEDRPEEIKPCQAGLTCLARMFNNLPYVCTVNPRLGHEGEDAYQIRPARIKKKILVVGGGPAGLEFSSVAAQRGHEVLVYEARNGLGGQLLMADREPSKGKSYTDLIRHYSAMLNRHSIRVELNSPVDREVIRKEDPDVVVLATGAHVSRFNSIPSQGVHVVSLEDALLHDKVEPGARVLILSGERAGLVTAEHLSSKGCRVCLVEEGT
;
A
#
# COMPACT_ATOMS: atom_id res chain seq x y z
N MET A 1 -27.96 22.12 -2.06
CA MET A 1 -26.65 21.60 -2.51
C MET A 1 -26.94 20.63 -3.63
N PRO A 2 -26.24 20.59 -4.78
CA PRO A 2 -26.40 19.54 -5.75
C PRO A 2 -26.15 18.21 -5.04
N THR A 3 -27.01 17.25 -5.25
CA THR A 3 -26.84 15.88 -4.75
C THR A 3 -25.52 15.33 -5.29
N GLU A 4 -24.73 14.61 -4.49
CA GLU A 4 -23.42 14.02 -4.83
C GLU A 4 -23.39 13.22 -6.15
N ILE A 5 -24.56 12.91 -6.70
CA ILE A 5 -24.82 12.11 -7.90
C ILE A 5 -24.55 12.88 -9.21
N ASP A 6 -24.37 14.21 -9.19
CA ASP A 6 -24.29 15.04 -10.42
C ASP A 6 -22.88 15.48 -10.84
N LYS A 7 -21.85 14.98 -10.19
CA LYS A 7 -20.46 15.28 -10.59
C LYS A 7 -20.08 14.49 -11.87
N PRO A 8 -19.34 15.07 -12.83
CA PRO A 8 -19.06 14.45 -14.11
C PRO A 8 -18.37 13.08 -14.01
N GLY A 9 -17.48 12.90 -13.04
CA GLY A 9 -16.75 11.65 -12.84
C GLY A 9 -17.61 10.52 -12.29
N THR A 10 -18.69 10.80 -11.55
CA THR A 10 -19.59 9.73 -11.07
C THR A 10 -20.34 9.07 -12.22
N LYS A 11 -20.56 9.78 -13.33
CA LYS A 11 -21.11 9.20 -14.57
C LYS A 11 -20.09 8.38 -15.35
N LYS A 12 -18.81 8.68 -15.22
CA LYS A 12 -17.70 7.96 -15.88
C LYS A 12 -17.25 6.72 -15.10
N PHE A 13 -17.40 6.76 -13.78
CA PHE A 13 -17.04 5.67 -12.86
C PHE A 13 -18.25 5.21 -12.02
N PRO A 14 -19.37 4.81 -12.67
CA PRO A 14 -20.63 4.58 -11.96
C PRO A 14 -20.55 3.44 -10.94
N HIS A 15 -19.78 2.38 -11.22
CA HIS A 15 -19.69 1.22 -10.32
C HIS A 15 -18.80 1.48 -9.10
N LEU A 16 -17.80 2.39 -9.19
CA LEU A 16 -17.05 2.85 -8.02
C LEU A 16 -17.93 3.66 -7.07
N PHE A 17 -18.82 4.49 -7.62
CA PHE A 17 -19.60 5.46 -6.84
C PHE A 17 -21.02 4.99 -6.49
N GLU A 18 -21.46 3.82 -6.96
CA GLU A 18 -22.77 3.29 -6.57
C GLU A 18 -22.79 2.82 -5.09
N PRO A 19 -23.88 3.04 -4.35
CA PRO A 19 -24.04 2.49 -3.02
C PRO A 19 -24.05 0.96 -3.01
N ARG A 20 -23.51 0.34 -1.96
CA ARG A 20 -23.49 -1.11 -1.81
C ARG A 20 -23.83 -1.53 -0.39
N LYS A 21 -24.76 -2.51 -0.25
CA LYS A 21 -25.11 -3.08 1.04
C LYS A 21 -24.02 -4.02 1.57
N VAL A 22 -23.76 -3.96 2.88
CA VAL A 22 -22.88 -4.86 3.64
C VAL A 22 -23.48 -5.06 5.03
N GLY A 23 -23.86 -6.28 5.39
CA GLY A 23 -24.58 -6.57 6.63
C GLY A 23 -25.81 -5.67 6.80
N ALA A 24 -25.94 -5.01 7.95
CA ALA A 24 -26.99 -4.05 8.26
C ALA A 24 -26.76 -2.65 7.65
N PHE A 25 -25.58 -2.37 7.08
CA PHE A 25 -25.19 -1.05 6.58
C PHE A 25 -25.29 -0.92 5.07
N THR A 26 -25.36 0.32 4.59
CA THR A 26 -25.19 0.65 3.18
C THR A 26 -24.01 1.61 3.02
N SER A 27 -22.96 1.16 2.38
CA SER A 27 -21.83 2.00 1.99
C SER A 27 -22.25 2.94 0.87
N ARG A 28 -21.86 4.23 0.95
CA ARG A 28 -22.20 5.24 -0.05
C ARG A 28 -21.53 5.02 -1.42
N ASN A 29 -20.47 4.25 -1.46
CA ASN A 29 -19.76 3.86 -2.69
C ASN A 29 -19.05 2.51 -2.46
N ARG A 30 -18.44 1.96 -3.52
CA ARG A 30 -17.76 0.65 -3.48
C ARG A 30 -16.26 0.77 -3.24
N VAL A 31 -15.82 1.79 -2.49
CA VAL A 31 -14.41 1.99 -2.15
C VAL A 31 -14.20 1.84 -0.66
N LYS A 32 -13.35 0.87 -0.30
CA LYS A 32 -12.94 0.59 1.08
C LYS A 32 -11.47 1.00 1.27
N TYR A 33 -11.21 1.85 2.28
CA TYR A 33 -9.85 2.09 2.74
C TYR A 33 -9.40 0.89 3.58
N ALA A 34 -8.39 0.18 3.11
CA ALA A 34 -7.81 -0.97 3.81
C ALA A 34 -7.02 -0.53 5.04
N ALA A 35 -7.13 -1.28 6.12
CA ALA A 35 -6.27 -1.07 7.29
C ALA A 35 -4.79 -1.02 6.89
N CYS A 36 -4.10 -0.02 7.39
CA CYS A 36 -2.68 0.19 7.15
C CYS A 36 -1.94 0.34 8.47
N SER A 37 -1.18 -0.66 8.81
CA SER A 37 -0.28 -0.64 9.96
C SER A 37 0.84 0.36 9.74
N ILE A 38 0.92 1.38 10.58
CA ILE A 38 1.91 2.46 10.46
C ILE A 38 2.76 2.49 11.72
N SER A 39 4.01 2.06 11.58
CA SER A 39 4.97 2.08 12.68
C SER A 39 5.38 3.51 13.07
N ASN A 40 5.68 3.72 14.33
CA ASN A 40 6.24 4.97 14.88
C ASN A 40 5.31 6.21 14.84
N PHE A 41 4.02 6.07 14.57
CA PHE A 41 3.10 7.22 14.62
C PHE A 41 2.41 7.33 15.98
N ASN A 42 2.14 6.24 16.66
CA ASN A 42 1.48 6.22 17.97
C ASN A 42 2.45 6.36 19.14
N HIS A 43 1.92 6.48 20.35
CA HIS A 43 2.72 6.45 21.59
C HIS A 43 3.31 5.06 21.84
N LYS A 44 4.33 4.97 22.69
CA LYS A 44 5.02 3.70 22.98
C LYS A 44 4.11 2.68 23.67
N ASP A 45 3.17 3.15 24.46
CA ASP A 45 2.19 2.34 25.19
C ASP A 45 1.05 1.83 24.31
N GLY A 46 1.01 2.22 23.02
CA GLY A 46 -0.05 1.85 22.08
C GLY A 46 -1.25 2.81 22.07
N SER A 47 -1.21 3.91 22.80
CA SER A 47 -2.25 4.95 22.70
C SER A 47 -2.12 5.79 21.44
N VAL A 48 -3.25 6.33 20.97
CA VAL A 48 -3.32 7.17 19.75
C VAL A 48 -2.61 8.50 19.99
N SER A 49 -1.71 8.89 19.09
CA SER A 49 -1.01 10.18 19.14
C SER A 49 -1.67 11.25 18.27
N GLU A 50 -1.31 12.52 18.48
CA GLU A 50 -1.74 13.64 17.63
C GLU A 50 -1.29 13.45 16.16
N ARG A 51 -0.14 12.82 15.92
CA ARG A 51 0.34 12.49 14.58
C ARG A 51 -0.59 11.51 13.88
N GLU A 52 -1.04 10.48 14.59
CA GLU A 52 -2.01 9.51 14.06
C GLU A 52 -3.38 10.17 13.83
N LEU A 53 -3.84 11.01 14.73
CA LEU A 53 -5.08 11.77 14.56
C LEU A 53 -5.02 12.68 13.32
N ALA A 54 -3.91 13.38 13.11
CA ALA A 54 -3.74 14.23 11.93
C ALA A 54 -3.80 13.42 10.64
N ARG A 55 -3.11 12.27 10.59
CA ARG A 55 -3.13 11.33 9.46
C ARG A 55 -4.54 10.78 9.21
N MET A 56 -5.19 10.29 10.25
CA MET A 56 -6.55 9.73 10.12
C MET A 56 -7.57 10.80 9.74
N GLY A 57 -7.35 12.05 10.14
CA GLY A 57 -8.16 13.18 9.68
C GLY A 57 -8.06 13.42 8.17
N VAL A 58 -6.89 13.17 7.56
CA VAL A 58 -6.75 13.21 6.10
C VAL A 58 -7.44 12.01 5.45
N ILE A 59 -7.28 10.81 6.01
CA ILE A 59 -7.92 9.58 5.50
C ILE A 59 -9.46 9.66 5.61
N ALA A 60 -10.01 10.19 6.70
CA ALA A 60 -11.45 10.37 6.87
C ALA A 60 -12.07 11.22 5.74
N ARG A 61 -11.31 12.19 5.21
CA ARG A 61 -11.73 13.07 4.11
C ARG A 61 -11.53 12.51 2.70
N THR A 62 -11.06 11.27 2.55
CA THR A 62 -10.80 10.67 1.21
C THR A 62 -12.04 10.43 0.37
N GLY A 63 -13.23 10.39 0.98
CA GLY A 63 -14.47 10.04 0.28
C GLY A 63 -14.81 8.55 0.27
N CYS A 64 -13.98 7.67 0.83
CA CYS A 64 -14.26 6.23 0.92
C CYS A 64 -15.60 5.95 1.64
N GLY A 65 -16.32 4.94 1.18
CA GLY A 65 -17.57 4.50 1.82
C GLY A 65 -17.35 3.69 3.10
N ILE A 66 -16.24 2.95 3.15
CA ILE A 66 -15.80 2.20 4.34
C ILE A 66 -14.35 2.57 4.64
N ILE A 67 -14.02 2.82 5.90
CA ILE A 67 -12.66 3.09 6.35
C ILE A 67 -12.31 2.16 7.50
N THR A 68 -11.30 1.29 7.28
CA THR A 68 -10.77 0.42 8.31
C THR A 68 -9.55 1.09 8.97
N ASN A 69 -9.64 1.33 10.29
CA ASN A 69 -8.53 1.84 11.08
C ASN A 69 -7.42 0.77 11.17
N GLN A 70 -6.18 1.18 11.43
CA GLN A 70 -5.05 0.27 11.57
C GLN A 70 -5.30 -0.79 12.66
N GLY A 71 -4.56 -1.92 12.56
CA GLY A 71 -4.68 -3.03 13.51
C GLY A 71 -4.29 -2.63 14.93
N VAL A 72 -5.12 -3.04 15.89
CA VAL A 72 -4.84 -2.98 17.33
C VAL A 72 -4.49 -4.37 17.84
N TYR A 73 -3.54 -4.50 18.79
CA TYR A 73 -3.31 -5.77 19.45
C TYR A 73 -4.22 -5.92 20.68
N PRO A 74 -4.82 -7.14 20.88
CA PRO A 74 -5.88 -7.32 21.88
C PRO A 74 -5.41 -7.79 23.24
N ASP A 75 -4.14 -8.20 23.38
CA ASP A 75 -3.63 -8.88 24.57
C ASP A 75 -2.71 -7.99 25.43
N PRO A 76 -2.84 -8.02 26.78
CA PRO A 76 -2.04 -7.18 27.69
C PRO A 76 -0.57 -7.61 27.80
N ARG A 77 -0.24 -8.84 27.36
CA ARG A 77 1.14 -9.36 27.40
C ARG A 77 1.98 -8.85 26.23
N GLY A 78 1.34 -8.33 25.16
CA GLY A 78 2.01 -7.84 23.95
C GLY A 78 2.44 -8.97 23.00
N GLU A 79 1.91 -10.19 23.16
CA GLU A 79 2.15 -11.31 22.24
C GLU A 79 1.63 -11.01 20.84
N GLY A 80 0.49 -10.30 20.75
CA GLY A 80 -0.10 -9.87 19.50
C GLY A 80 0.58 -8.66 18.85
N LYS A 81 1.45 -7.94 19.56
CA LYS A 81 2.10 -6.73 19.06
C LYS A 81 3.11 -7.05 17.94
N ALA A 82 2.77 -6.69 16.71
CA ALA A 82 3.52 -7.07 15.51
C ALA A 82 4.58 -6.04 15.06
N TYR A 83 4.47 -4.78 15.45
CA TYR A 83 5.40 -3.71 15.05
C TYR A 83 5.51 -2.62 16.11
N TYR A 84 6.58 -1.85 16.01
CA TYR A 84 6.90 -0.82 16.99
C TYR A 84 5.83 0.28 17.05
N ARG A 85 5.37 0.60 18.28
CA ARG A 85 4.29 1.56 18.54
C ARG A 85 2.96 1.19 17.86
N MET A 86 2.66 -0.10 17.77
CA MET A 86 1.34 -0.58 17.34
C MET A 86 0.27 -0.10 18.31
N LEU A 87 -0.92 0.23 17.80
CA LEU A 87 -2.08 0.56 18.65
C LEU A 87 -2.49 -0.63 19.51
N ALA A 88 -2.91 -0.35 20.74
CA ALA A 88 -3.41 -1.32 21.71
C ALA A 88 -4.92 -1.16 21.90
N LEU A 89 -5.60 -2.27 22.28
CA LEU A 89 -7.01 -2.23 22.69
C LEU A 89 -7.34 -3.27 23.77
N HIS A 90 -6.34 -3.68 24.54
CA HIS A 90 -6.48 -4.65 25.62
C HIS A 90 -6.98 -4.03 26.95
N ASP A 91 -7.17 -2.72 27.03
CA ASP A 91 -7.55 -1.97 28.22
C ASP A 91 -8.48 -0.80 27.85
N ASP A 92 -9.40 -0.45 28.73
CA ASP A 92 -10.43 0.57 28.50
C ASP A 92 -9.83 1.98 28.31
N ARG A 93 -8.63 2.24 28.84
CA ARG A 93 -7.90 3.52 28.65
C ARG A 93 -7.64 3.88 27.17
N TYR A 94 -7.71 2.91 26.24
CA TYR A 94 -7.51 3.14 24.82
C TYR A 94 -8.79 3.54 24.07
N ILE A 95 -9.99 3.33 24.68
CA ILE A 95 -11.29 3.56 24.05
C ILE A 95 -11.41 4.98 23.52
N GLU A 96 -11.11 5.97 24.37
CA GLU A 96 -11.27 7.40 23.97
C GLU A 96 -10.36 7.77 22.78
N GLY A 97 -9.12 7.26 22.73
CA GLY A 97 -8.18 7.52 21.66
C GLY A 97 -8.69 7.02 20.30
N ILE A 98 -9.09 5.73 20.24
CA ILE A 98 -9.65 5.16 19.00
C ILE A 98 -11.04 5.74 18.68
N GLY A 99 -11.83 6.12 19.70
CA GLY A 99 -13.12 6.80 19.55
C GLY A 99 -12.99 8.16 18.85
N LYS A 100 -11.91 8.92 19.09
CA LYS A 100 -11.62 10.14 18.31
C LYS A 100 -11.47 9.83 16.82
N VAL A 101 -10.75 8.76 16.48
CA VAL A 101 -10.60 8.32 15.07
C VAL A 101 -11.95 7.93 14.48
N CYS A 102 -12.75 7.16 15.21
CA CYS A 102 -14.10 6.76 14.78
C CYS A 102 -14.99 7.97 14.47
N ARG A 103 -15.08 8.92 15.41
CA ARG A 103 -15.86 10.16 15.23
C ARG A 103 -15.40 10.97 14.01
N MET A 104 -14.09 11.02 13.72
CA MET A 104 -13.57 11.67 12.51
C MET A 104 -14.04 10.96 11.24
N ILE A 105 -14.07 9.64 11.21
CA ILE A 105 -14.55 8.85 10.07
C ILE A 105 -16.05 9.12 9.85
N HIS A 106 -16.87 9.03 10.91
CA HIS A 106 -18.30 9.29 10.87
C HIS A 106 -18.65 10.73 10.45
N ALA A 107 -17.86 11.72 10.90
CA ALA A 107 -18.05 13.12 10.51
C ALA A 107 -17.96 13.35 8.98
N HIS A 108 -17.34 12.41 8.26
CA HIS A 108 -17.23 12.43 6.80
C HIS A 108 -18.09 11.35 6.11
N GLY A 109 -19.05 10.74 6.83
CA GLY A 109 -20.09 9.85 6.30
C GLY A 109 -19.59 8.47 5.82
N ALA A 110 -18.44 8.00 6.30
CA ALA A 110 -17.97 6.65 6.04
C ALA A 110 -18.33 5.69 7.17
N ILE A 111 -18.50 4.41 6.85
CA ILE A 111 -18.61 3.31 7.82
C ILE A 111 -17.23 3.12 8.47
N ALA A 112 -17.18 3.12 9.80
CA ALA A 112 -15.95 3.01 10.57
C ALA A 112 -15.72 1.58 11.06
N ILE A 113 -14.62 0.94 10.66
CA ILE A 113 -14.24 -0.42 11.05
C ILE A 113 -12.93 -0.39 11.84
N GLN A 114 -12.88 -1.09 13.00
CA GLN A 114 -11.64 -1.29 13.74
C GLN A 114 -11.02 -2.64 13.41
N GLN A 115 -9.79 -2.65 12.89
CA GLN A 115 -9.08 -3.92 12.68
C GLN A 115 -8.47 -4.41 14.00
N ILE A 116 -8.64 -5.72 14.31
CA ILE A 116 -7.97 -6.40 15.42
C ILE A 116 -6.94 -7.37 14.84
N LEU A 117 -5.71 -7.27 15.34
CA LEU A 117 -4.56 -7.99 14.81
C LEU A 117 -3.73 -8.59 15.94
N HIS A 118 -3.57 -9.91 15.92
CA HIS A 118 -2.57 -10.62 16.72
C HIS A 118 -1.45 -11.10 15.81
N GLY A 119 -0.23 -10.62 16.05
CA GLY A 119 0.92 -10.83 15.17
C GLY A 119 1.34 -12.28 14.96
N GLY A 120 0.98 -13.20 15.86
CA GLY A 120 1.35 -14.59 15.75
C GLY A 120 2.87 -14.76 15.64
N ARG A 121 3.33 -15.48 14.61
CA ARG A 121 4.78 -15.67 14.37
C ARG A 121 5.57 -14.37 14.12
N TYR A 122 4.89 -13.26 13.84
CA TYR A 122 5.51 -11.92 13.69
C TYR A 122 5.22 -11.02 14.91
N GLY A 123 4.54 -11.54 15.93
CA GLY A 123 4.18 -10.83 17.15
C GLY A 123 5.28 -10.83 18.20
N GLY A 124 4.94 -10.37 19.41
CA GLY A 124 5.84 -10.35 20.55
C GLY A 124 7.05 -9.44 20.36
N ILE A 125 6.88 -8.28 19.70
CA ILE A 125 8.02 -7.41 19.35
C ILE A 125 8.85 -6.94 20.56
N ASP A 126 8.25 -6.92 21.74
CA ASP A 126 8.90 -6.54 22.99
C ASP A 126 9.24 -7.77 23.86
N LEU A 127 9.02 -9.01 23.34
CA LEU A 127 9.26 -10.28 24.02
C LEU A 127 10.46 -11.03 23.40
N ASP A 128 10.89 -12.10 24.03
CA ASP A 128 11.94 -13.00 23.56
C ASP A 128 11.43 -14.23 22.81
N TYR A 129 10.10 -14.33 22.60
CA TYR A 129 9.42 -15.37 21.82
C TYR A 129 8.28 -14.80 20.95
N CYS A 130 7.80 -15.60 20.01
CA CYS A 130 6.55 -15.36 19.28
C CYS A 130 5.61 -16.57 19.41
N LEU A 131 4.29 -16.33 19.40
CA LEU A 131 3.27 -17.33 19.64
C LEU A 131 2.75 -17.90 18.32
N GLN A 132 2.70 -19.23 18.19
CA GLN A 132 2.27 -19.95 16.98
C GLN A 132 1.49 -21.22 17.35
N PRO A 133 0.71 -21.83 16.41
CA PRO A 133 0.08 -23.12 16.63
C PRO A 133 1.10 -24.25 16.85
N SER A 134 2.26 -24.19 16.21
CA SER A 134 3.37 -25.13 16.38
C SER A 134 4.70 -24.40 16.29
N ALA A 135 5.77 -24.92 16.90
CA ALA A 135 7.08 -24.28 16.98
C ALA A 135 7.87 -24.35 15.65
N VAL A 136 7.30 -23.80 14.57
CA VAL A 136 7.92 -23.76 13.23
C VAL A 136 8.76 -22.51 13.07
N ALA A 137 10.05 -22.66 12.80
CA ALA A 137 10.99 -21.55 12.62
C ALA A 137 10.58 -20.65 11.45
N GLN A 138 10.87 -19.35 11.58
CA GLN A 138 10.66 -18.37 10.51
C GLN A 138 11.83 -18.35 9.54
N THR A 139 11.58 -17.95 8.30
CA THR A 139 12.61 -17.76 7.28
C THR A 139 13.14 -16.32 7.24
N LEU A 140 12.41 -15.37 7.82
CA LEU A 140 12.82 -13.97 7.90
C LEU A 140 13.85 -13.76 9.00
N ARG A 141 14.83 -12.87 8.77
CA ARG A 141 15.81 -12.46 9.77
C ARG A 141 15.15 -11.56 10.84
N HIS A 142 15.66 -11.64 12.08
CA HIS A 142 15.26 -10.78 13.20
C HIS A 142 13.94 -11.14 13.90
N PHE A 143 13.38 -12.32 13.67
CA PHE A 143 12.21 -12.78 14.39
C PHE A 143 12.59 -13.69 15.58
N ARG A 144 11.66 -13.80 16.53
CA ARG A 144 11.86 -14.44 17.81
C ARG A 144 11.68 -15.95 17.70
N PRO A 145 12.28 -16.72 18.62
CA PRO A 145 12.01 -18.15 18.71
C PRO A 145 10.52 -18.44 18.80
N PRO A 146 10.00 -19.40 18.02
CA PRO A 146 8.61 -19.77 18.08
C PRO A 146 8.29 -20.56 19.34
N ARG A 147 7.19 -20.24 19.99
CA ARG A 147 6.58 -20.99 21.08
C ARG A 147 5.19 -21.46 20.68
N GLU A 148 4.90 -22.75 20.95
CA GLU A 148 3.59 -23.31 20.69
C GLU A 148 2.57 -22.76 21.70
N ILE A 149 1.40 -22.36 21.20
CA ILE A 149 0.26 -21.91 22.00
C ILE A 149 -0.44 -23.11 22.64
N THR A 150 -0.70 -23.03 23.94
CA THR A 150 -1.46 -24.04 24.70
C THR A 150 -2.96 -23.88 24.47
N LYS A 151 -3.76 -24.92 24.80
CA LYS A 151 -5.24 -24.83 24.68
C LYS A 151 -5.86 -23.78 25.62
N ASP A 152 -5.28 -23.54 26.77
CA ASP A 152 -5.77 -22.50 27.68
C ASP A 152 -5.45 -21.11 27.15
N GLU A 153 -4.29 -20.91 26.52
CA GLU A 153 -3.94 -19.66 25.82
C GLU A 153 -4.80 -19.43 24.58
N ILE A 154 -5.23 -20.49 23.87
CA ILE A 154 -6.21 -20.40 22.78
C ILE A 154 -7.52 -19.80 23.30
N LYS A 155 -8.07 -20.34 24.41
CA LYS A 155 -9.30 -19.80 25.04
C LYS A 155 -9.12 -18.36 25.51
N GLN A 156 -7.96 -18.06 26.10
CA GLN A 156 -7.62 -16.71 26.53
C GLN A 156 -7.54 -15.74 25.32
N THR A 157 -6.97 -16.18 24.19
CA THR A 157 -6.91 -15.41 22.97
C THR A 157 -8.30 -15.08 22.42
N PHE A 158 -9.25 -16.02 22.48
CA PHE A 158 -10.65 -15.76 22.09
C PHE A 158 -11.29 -14.69 22.96
N LYS A 159 -11.13 -14.80 24.27
CA LYS A 159 -11.65 -13.81 25.23
C LYS A 159 -11.07 -12.42 24.98
N GLU A 160 -9.75 -12.31 24.81
CA GLU A 160 -9.06 -11.04 24.59
C GLU A 160 -9.49 -10.36 23.28
N HIS A 161 -9.70 -11.13 22.20
CA HIS A 161 -10.24 -10.59 20.95
C HIS A 161 -11.70 -10.12 21.10
N ALA A 162 -12.54 -10.88 21.81
CA ALA A 162 -13.91 -10.50 22.08
C ALA A 162 -13.99 -9.22 22.94
N GLU A 163 -13.17 -9.10 23.99
CA GLU A 163 -13.07 -7.90 24.82
C GLU A 163 -12.58 -6.69 24.02
N ALA A 164 -11.57 -6.86 23.15
CA ALA A 164 -11.11 -5.80 22.27
C ALA A 164 -12.19 -5.36 21.26
N ALA A 165 -12.98 -6.31 20.74
CA ALA A 165 -14.13 -6.01 19.88
C ALA A 165 -15.22 -5.24 20.65
N GLY A 166 -15.51 -5.61 21.90
CA GLY A 166 -16.42 -4.87 22.77
C GLY A 166 -16.00 -3.42 22.98
N ARG A 167 -14.71 -3.19 23.27
CA ARG A 167 -14.13 -1.85 23.39
C ARG A 167 -14.21 -1.05 22.09
N ALA A 168 -14.07 -1.69 20.94
CA ALA A 168 -14.27 -1.03 19.65
C ALA A 168 -15.73 -0.58 19.47
N MET A 169 -16.72 -1.38 19.90
CA MET A 169 -18.13 -0.98 19.88
C MET A 169 -18.40 0.18 20.84
N GLU A 170 -17.84 0.14 22.04
CA GLU A 170 -17.92 1.25 23.00
C GLU A 170 -17.29 2.54 22.47
N ALA A 171 -16.19 2.44 21.71
CA ALA A 171 -15.57 3.56 21.01
C ALA A 171 -16.42 4.12 19.85
N GLY A 172 -17.53 3.45 19.48
CA GLY A 172 -18.50 3.87 18.48
C GLY A 172 -18.35 3.28 17.09
N TYR A 173 -17.45 2.31 16.87
CA TYR A 173 -17.26 1.69 15.57
C TYR A 173 -18.50 0.91 15.10
N ASP A 174 -18.66 0.81 13.78
CA ASP A 174 -19.77 0.10 13.13
C ASP A 174 -19.51 -1.41 13.02
N GLY A 175 -18.29 -1.83 13.27
CA GLY A 175 -17.87 -3.22 13.24
C GLY A 175 -16.37 -3.41 13.41
N VAL A 176 -15.95 -4.67 13.31
CA VAL A 176 -14.53 -5.06 13.40
C VAL A 176 -14.09 -5.84 12.16
N GLU A 177 -12.79 -5.74 11.84
CA GLU A 177 -12.11 -6.56 10.83
C GLU A 177 -11.05 -7.41 11.52
N ILE A 178 -11.15 -8.73 11.39
CA ILE A 178 -10.26 -9.70 12.05
C ILE A 178 -9.19 -10.17 11.07
N THR A 179 -7.92 -10.14 11.50
CA THR A 179 -6.79 -10.48 10.64
C THR A 179 -6.53 -11.98 10.62
N ALA A 180 -6.74 -12.60 9.46
CA ALA A 180 -6.46 -14.02 9.21
C ALA A 180 -5.58 -14.19 7.96
N PHE A 181 -4.55 -13.35 7.80
CA PHE A 181 -3.74 -13.28 6.58
C PHE A 181 -2.25 -13.07 6.86
N MET A 182 -1.41 -13.19 5.83
CA MET A 182 0.02 -12.84 5.76
C MET A 182 0.91 -13.51 6.81
N GLY A 183 0.46 -14.60 7.46
CA GLY A 183 1.22 -15.29 8.50
C GLY A 183 1.02 -14.73 9.92
N TYR A 184 -0.04 -13.95 10.17
CA TYR A 184 -0.48 -13.60 11.52
C TYR A 184 -1.15 -14.79 12.24
N LEU A 185 -1.50 -14.66 13.52
CA LEU A 185 -1.87 -15.81 14.35
C LEU A 185 -2.94 -16.71 13.71
N ILE A 186 -4.05 -16.17 13.25
CA ILE A 186 -5.12 -16.98 12.65
C ILE A 186 -4.62 -17.64 11.37
N ALA A 187 -3.90 -16.91 10.50
CA ALA A 187 -3.30 -17.49 9.29
C ALA A 187 -2.31 -18.62 9.62
N ASN A 188 -1.61 -18.54 10.76
CA ASN A 188 -0.73 -19.63 11.20
C ASN A 188 -1.52 -20.90 11.53
N PHE A 189 -2.75 -20.79 12.08
CA PHE A 189 -3.61 -21.95 12.30
C PHE A 189 -4.17 -22.52 11.00
N LEU A 190 -4.49 -21.67 10.02
CA LEU A 190 -5.05 -22.08 8.72
C LEU A 190 -4.02 -22.82 7.86
N SER A 191 -2.77 -22.37 7.88
CA SER A 191 -1.72 -22.91 7.00
C SER A 191 -1.19 -24.27 7.46
N SER A 192 -1.15 -25.24 6.54
CA SER A 192 -0.52 -26.55 6.75
C SER A 192 0.99 -26.46 7.02
N PHE A 193 1.65 -25.40 6.56
CA PHE A 193 3.08 -25.16 6.82
C PHE A 193 3.34 -24.90 8.31
N THR A 194 2.56 -24.04 8.95
CA THR A 194 2.80 -23.57 10.32
C THR A 194 1.99 -24.30 11.38
N ASN A 195 0.90 -24.96 10.98
CA ASN A 195 0.05 -25.72 11.88
C ASN A 195 0.31 -27.24 11.74
N GLN A 196 1.19 -27.74 12.59
CA GLN A 196 1.57 -29.15 12.67
C GLN A 196 0.93 -29.84 13.91
N ARG A 197 -0.14 -29.28 14.46
CA ARG A 197 -0.85 -29.81 15.61
C ARG A 197 -1.56 -31.13 15.27
N SER A 198 -1.63 -32.02 16.26
CA SER A 198 -2.36 -33.29 16.17
C SER A 198 -3.67 -33.33 16.95
N ASP A 199 -4.05 -32.20 17.59
CA ASP A 199 -5.31 -32.04 18.30
C ASP A 199 -6.43 -31.49 17.38
N GLU A 200 -7.56 -31.08 17.96
CA GLU A 200 -8.75 -30.58 17.28
C GLU A 200 -8.52 -29.30 16.47
N TYR A 201 -7.39 -28.62 16.63
CA TYR A 201 -7.01 -27.42 15.89
C TYR A 201 -6.03 -27.68 14.74
N GLY A 202 -5.65 -28.95 14.48
CA GLY A 202 -4.67 -29.31 13.46
C GLY A 202 -5.13 -30.40 12.51
N GLY A 203 -4.35 -30.68 11.46
CA GLY A 203 -4.60 -31.72 10.46
C GLY A 203 -5.54 -31.29 9.35
N SER A 204 -6.81 -31.71 9.36
CA SER A 204 -7.78 -31.41 8.30
C SER A 204 -8.08 -29.90 8.14
N VAL A 205 -8.54 -29.48 6.96
CA VAL A 205 -8.98 -28.10 6.71
C VAL A 205 -10.01 -27.65 7.76
N ALA A 206 -11.00 -28.49 8.08
CA ALA A 206 -12.02 -28.19 9.08
C ALA A 206 -11.41 -27.94 10.48
N ASN A 207 -10.44 -28.76 10.89
CA ASN A 207 -9.76 -28.58 12.18
C ASN A 207 -8.86 -27.33 12.19
N ARG A 208 -8.09 -27.07 11.12
CA ARG A 208 -7.29 -25.85 11.00
C ARG A 208 -8.16 -24.60 11.00
N GLY A 209 -9.36 -24.65 10.41
CA GLY A 209 -10.36 -23.57 10.41
C GLY A 209 -11.03 -23.35 11.77
N ARG A 210 -11.06 -24.34 12.67
CA ARG A 210 -11.76 -24.30 13.95
C ARG A 210 -11.35 -23.11 14.82
N PHE A 211 -10.05 -22.82 14.95
CA PHE A 211 -9.57 -21.69 15.73
C PHE A 211 -10.20 -20.37 15.25
N MET A 212 -10.24 -20.16 13.93
CA MET A 212 -10.85 -18.97 13.34
C MET A 212 -12.35 -18.90 13.65
N VAL A 213 -13.08 -20.00 13.48
CA VAL A 213 -14.53 -20.03 13.72
C VAL A 213 -14.86 -19.73 15.18
N GLU A 214 -14.22 -20.41 16.13
CA GLU A 214 -14.45 -20.21 17.56
C GLU A 214 -14.14 -18.77 18.01
N LEU A 215 -13.05 -18.19 17.49
CA LEU A 215 -12.69 -16.79 17.75
C LEU A 215 -13.74 -15.83 17.18
N LEU A 216 -14.18 -16.03 15.94
CA LEU A 216 -15.19 -15.19 15.28
C LEU A 216 -16.55 -15.27 15.98
N LEU A 217 -16.95 -16.47 16.45
CA LEU A 217 -18.17 -16.65 17.23
C LEU A 217 -18.10 -15.94 18.58
N ALA A 218 -16.97 -16.02 19.29
CA ALA A 218 -16.78 -15.29 20.54
C ALA A 218 -16.87 -13.76 20.34
N ILE A 219 -16.36 -13.25 19.22
CA ILE A 219 -16.51 -11.84 18.86
C ILE A 219 -17.97 -11.52 18.53
N ARG A 220 -18.66 -12.34 17.72
CA ARG A 220 -20.05 -12.14 17.32
C ARG A 220 -20.99 -12.08 18.52
N GLU A 221 -20.74 -12.91 19.56
CA GLU A 221 -21.49 -12.89 20.82
C GLU A 221 -21.43 -11.50 21.50
N VAL A 222 -20.27 -10.84 21.46
CA VAL A 222 -20.09 -9.53 22.10
C VAL A 222 -20.61 -8.37 21.24
N ILE A 223 -20.37 -8.38 19.92
CA ILE A 223 -20.76 -7.25 19.06
C ILE A 223 -22.21 -7.32 18.59
N GLY A 224 -22.87 -8.49 18.68
CA GLY A 224 -24.23 -8.70 18.16
C GLY A 224 -24.33 -8.77 16.65
N ASN A 225 -25.56 -8.93 16.12
CA ASN A 225 -25.81 -9.11 14.68
C ASN A 225 -25.97 -7.80 13.90
N GLU A 226 -26.13 -6.68 14.58
CA GLU A 226 -26.30 -5.35 13.97
C GLU A 226 -24.98 -4.69 13.60
N LYS A 227 -23.85 -5.26 14.07
CA LYS A 227 -22.51 -4.77 13.82
C LYS A 227 -21.78 -5.63 12.80
N LEU A 228 -20.91 -5.02 12.00
CA LEU A 228 -20.17 -5.73 10.96
C LEU A 228 -19.05 -6.59 11.56
N LEU A 229 -19.04 -7.86 11.19
CA LEU A 229 -17.93 -8.78 11.42
C LEU A 229 -17.28 -9.08 10.05
N ILE A 230 -16.12 -8.48 9.83
CA ILE A 230 -15.33 -8.68 8.61
C ILE A 230 -14.15 -9.57 8.94
N VAL A 231 -13.82 -10.51 8.09
CA VAL A 231 -12.57 -11.25 8.20
C VAL A 231 -11.70 -11.00 6.96
N ARG A 232 -10.40 -10.79 7.18
CA ARG A 232 -9.43 -10.58 6.12
C ARG A 232 -8.54 -11.79 5.99
N LEU A 233 -8.61 -12.47 4.83
CA LEU A 233 -8.03 -13.79 4.58
C LEU A 233 -7.11 -13.78 3.34
N ASN A 234 -6.18 -14.73 3.29
CA ASN A 234 -5.42 -15.00 2.07
C ASN A 234 -6.30 -15.73 1.04
N ALA A 235 -6.34 -15.23 -0.21
CA ALA A 235 -6.85 -16.01 -1.35
C ALA A 235 -5.77 -16.92 -1.96
N ALA A 236 -4.50 -16.64 -1.67
CA ALA A 236 -3.36 -17.49 -1.91
C ALA A 236 -2.24 -17.12 -0.93
N GLU A 237 -1.63 -18.09 -0.29
CA GLU A 237 -0.51 -17.88 0.65
C GLU A 237 0.81 -17.58 -0.07
N LEU A 238 1.00 -18.14 -1.27
CA LEU A 238 2.28 -18.17 -2.01
C LEU A 238 3.42 -18.81 -1.20
N MET A 239 3.07 -19.83 -0.42
CA MET A 239 3.96 -20.62 0.44
C MET A 239 4.07 -22.07 -0.02
N ASP A 240 3.82 -22.34 -1.29
CA ASP A 240 3.75 -23.68 -1.90
C ASP A 240 5.03 -24.48 -1.65
N GLU A 241 6.20 -23.85 -1.77
CA GLU A 241 7.51 -24.48 -1.54
C GLU A 241 7.74 -24.94 -0.09
N TYR A 242 6.95 -24.39 0.86
CA TYR A 242 6.99 -24.79 2.26
C TYR A 242 5.83 -25.72 2.65
N GLY A 243 4.98 -26.11 1.69
CA GLY A 243 3.79 -26.91 1.95
C GLY A 243 2.66 -26.12 2.61
N GLY A 244 2.54 -24.83 2.29
CA GLY A 244 1.43 -23.98 2.72
C GLY A 244 0.09 -24.36 2.09
N SER A 245 -1.00 -23.73 2.54
CA SER A 245 -2.34 -23.99 2.04
C SER A 245 -2.49 -23.57 0.57
N THR A 246 -3.18 -24.42 -0.20
CA THR A 246 -3.49 -24.13 -1.61
C THR A 246 -4.54 -23.01 -1.74
N PRO A 247 -4.68 -22.38 -2.90
CA PRO A 247 -5.78 -21.42 -3.15
C PRO A 247 -7.17 -22.03 -2.94
N GLU A 248 -7.36 -23.31 -3.21
CA GLU A 248 -8.61 -24.06 -2.98
C GLU A 248 -8.91 -24.17 -1.49
N GLU A 249 -7.92 -24.52 -0.67
CA GLU A 249 -8.06 -24.55 0.80
C GLU A 249 -8.33 -23.15 1.36
N CYS A 250 -7.68 -22.11 0.81
CA CYS A 250 -7.95 -20.72 1.18
C CYS A 250 -9.43 -20.34 0.94
N ILE A 251 -10.00 -20.74 -0.21
CA ILE A 251 -11.43 -20.53 -0.51
C ILE A 251 -12.30 -21.31 0.47
N GLU A 252 -11.91 -22.54 0.83
CA GLU A 252 -12.68 -23.35 1.78
C GLU A 252 -12.71 -22.72 3.17
N PHE A 253 -11.62 -22.13 3.66
CA PHE A 253 -11.61 -21.34 4.91
C PHE A 253 -12.55 -20.13 4.84
N MET A 254 -12.69 -19.49 3.68
CA MET A 254 -13.62 -18.38 3.50
C MET A 254 -15.08 -18.85 3.56
N LYS A 255 -15.41 -20.00 2.96
CA LYS A 255 -16.73 -20.62 3.07
C LYS A 255 -17.06 -21.03 4.50
N ILE A 256 -16.09 -21.59 5.24
CA ILE A 256 -16.22 -21.91 6.65
C ILE A 256 -16.51 -20.64 7.47
N ALA A 257 -15.79 -19.55 7.23
CA ALA A 257 -16.02 -18.26 7.91
C ALA A 257 -17.42 -17.69 7.60
N GLU A 258 -17.87 -17.76 6.33
CA GLU A 258 -19.21 -17.32 5.93
C GLU A 258 -20.30 -18.17 6.58
N LYS A 259 -20.21 -19.49 6.47
CA LYS A 259 -21.26 -20.41 6.86
C LYS A 259 -21.34 -20.61 8.37
N ASP A 260 -20.19 -20.82 9.02
CA ASP A 260 -20.13 -21.30 10.41
C ASP A 260 -19.93 -20.15 11.41
N ALA A 261 -19.41 -18.99 10.98
CA ALA A 261 -19.23 -17.80 11.84
C ALA A 261 -20.08 -16.59 11.42
N GLY A 262 -20.82 -16.66 10.30
CA GLY A 262 -21.75 -15.63 9.89
C GLY A 262 -21.09 -14.25 9.68
N VAL A 263 -19.97 -14.22 8.97
CA VAL A 263 -19.28 -12.96 8.65
C VAL A 263 -20.07 -12.15 7.60
N ASP A 264 -19.98 -10.81 7.68
CA ASP A 264 -20.74 -9.91 6.80
C ASP A 264 -19.99 -9.53 5.52
N MET A 265 -18.66 -9.70 5.50
CA MET A 265 -17.79 -9.42 4.35
C MET A 265 -16.48 -10.21 4.48
N ILE A 266 -15.96 -10.65 3.34
CA ILE A 266 -14.60 -11.19 3.23
C ILE A 266 -13.71 -10.16 2.52
N SER A 267 -12.63 -9.73 3.19
CA SER A 267 -11.54 -8.97 2.59
C SER A 267 -10.41 -9.93 2.21
N ILE A 268 -9.90 -9.85 0.97
CA ILE A 268 -8.89 -10.81 0.51
C ILE A 268 -7.54 -10.16 0.24
N VAL A 269 -6.50 -10.93 0.57
CA VAL A 269 -5.08 -10.58 0.38
C VAL A 269 -4.36 -11.71 -0.34
N ILE A 270 -3.20 -11.41 -0.90
CA ILE A 270 -2.33 -12.38 -1.56
C ILE A 270 -0.95 -12.37 -0.88
N GLY A 271 -0.42 -13.56 -0.64
CA GLY A 271 0.94 -13.80 -0.16
C GLY A 271 1.12 -13.63 1.35
N TRP A 272 2.19 -14.20 1.84
CA TRP A 272 2.71 -14.02 3.19
C TRP A 272 3.96 -13.14 3.18
N HIS A 273 4.39 -12.68 4.36
CA HIS A 273 5.64 -11.92 4.48
C HIS A 273 6.87 -12.74 4.08
N GLU A 274 6.81 -14.06 4.22
CA GLU A 274 7.88 -15.01 3.90
C GLU A 274 7.81 -15.58 2.48
N ALA A 275 6.76 -15.25 1.71
CA ALA A 275 6.63 -15.70 0.34
C ALA A 275 7.79 -15.15 -0.52
N ARG A 276 8.48 -16.02 -1.25
CA ARG A 276 9.56 -15.61 -2.17
C ARG A 276 9.04 -14.74 -3.29
N THR A 277 7.85 -15.04 -3.79
CA THR A 277 7.16 -14.20 -4.77
C THR A 277 6.46 -13.06 -4.04
N GLY A 278 7.01 -11.87 -4.12
CA GLY A 278 6.43 -10.68 -3.48
C GLY A 278 5.12 -10.27 -4.15
N ALA A 279 3.99 -10.43 -3.47
CA ALA A 279 2.66 -10.09 -3.99
C ALA A 279 2.43 -8.58 -4.21
N LEU A 280 3.23 -7.71 -3.61
CA LEU A 280 2.94 -6.28 -3.46
C LEU A 280 3.83 -5.36 -4.30
N GLY A 281 4.94 -5.89 -4.84
CA GLY A 281 5.96 -5.13 -5.57
C GLY A 281 5.49 -4.64 -6.94
N ARG A 282 6.18 -3.65 -7.48
CA ARG A 282 5.93 -3.16 -8.84
C ARG A 282 6.32 -4.15 -9.93
N ASP A 283 7.01 -5.21 -9.53
CA ASP A 283 7.53 -6.27 -10.41
C ASP A 283 6.42 -7.14 -11.03
N LEU A 284 5.18 -6.96 -10.56
CA LEU A 284 4.02 -7.68 -11.04
C LEU A 284 3.07 -6.75 -11.81
N PRO A 285 2.35 -7.23 -12.83
CA PRO A 285 1.26 -6.51 -13.46
C PRO A 285 0.21 -6.02 -12.45
N ALA A 286 -0.51 -4.96 -12.79
CA ALA A 286 -1.49 -4.35 -11.89
C ALA A 286 -2.72 -5.25 -11.63
N ASP A 287 -3.03 -6.12 -12.56
CA ASP A 287 -4.16 -7.06 -12.56
C ASP A 287 -3.77 -8.51 -12.20
N ASN A 288 -2.51 -8.74 -11.88
CA ASN A 288 -1.95 -10.10 -11.68
C ASN A 288 -2.78 -10.99 -10.74
N TRP A 289 -3.49 -10.41 -9.78
CA TRP A 289 -4.23 -11.16 -8.76
C TRP A 289 -5.76 -11.09 -8.89
N VAL A 290 -6.29 -10.44 -9.92
CA VAL A 290 -7.74 -10.25 -10.11
C VAL A 290 -8.47 -11.59 -10.28
N GLU A 291 -7.83 -12.57 -10.91
CA GLU A 291 -8.41 -13.91 -11.08
C GLU A 291 -8.67 -14.61 -9.73
N HIS A 292 -7.82 -14.43 -8.74
CA HIS A 292 -8.07 -14.94 -7.39
C HIS A 292 -9.31 -14.28 -6.77
N ALA A 293 -9.50 -12.98 -6.98
CA ALA A 293 -10.68 -12.27 -6.50
C ALA A 293 -11.98 -12.80 -7.15
N ARG A 294 -11.95 -13.02 -8.47
CA ARG A 294 -13.08 -13.63 -9.21
C ARG A 294 -13.47 -14.99 -8.65
N ARG A 295 -12.49 -15.90 -8.47
CA ARG A 295 -12.72 -17.24 -7.91
C ARG A 295 -13.34 -17.20 -6.51
N VAL A 296 -12.84 -16.30 -5.65
CA VAL A 296 -13.42 -16.09 -4.32
C VAL A 296 -14.84 -15.55 -4.42
N LYS A 297 -15.09 -14.55 -5.28
CA LYS A 297 -16.41 -13.95 -5.47
C LYS A 297 -17.45 -14.97 -5.94
N GLU A 298 -17.07 -15.87 -6.85
CA GLU A 298 -17.94 -16.94 -7.34
C GLU A 298 -18.27 -18.00 -6.27
N ALA A 299 -17.42 -18.14 -5.26
CA ALA A 299 -17.56 -19.16 -4.23
C ALA A 299 -18.36 -18.69 -3.00
N LEU A 300 -18.61 -17.38 -2.85
CA LEU A 300 -19.19 -16.76 -1.66
C LEU A 300 -20.46 -15.96 -2.00
N SER A 301 -21.39 -15.87 -1.05
CA SER A 301 -22.58 -15.03 -1.14
C SER A 301 -22.41 -13.66 -0.47
N VAL A 302 -21.54 -13.56 0.55
CA VAL A 302 -21.22 -12.28 1.18
C VAL A 302 -20.38 -11.39 0.26
N PRO A 303 -20.40 -10.05 0.44
CA PRO A 303 -19.54 -9.15 -0.30
C PRO A 303 -18.05 -9.48 -0.14
N VAL A 304 -17.32 -9.35 -1.26
CA VAL A 304 -15.86 -9.55 -1.32
C VAL A 304 -15.17 -8.22 -1.58
N ALA A 305 -14.17 -7.88 -0.75
CA ALA A 305 -13.33 -6.72 -0.93
C ALA A 305 -11.92 -7.13 -1.41
N PHE A 306 -11.43 -6.45 -2.47
CA PHE A 306 -10.14 -6.74 -3.08
C PHE A 306 -9.43 -5.49 -3.63
N GLY A 307 -8.10 -5.46 -3.56
CA GLY A 307 -7.31 -4.35 -4.10
C GLY A 307 -5.80 -4.60 -4.13
N VAL A 308 -5.37 -5.87 -3.97
CA VAL A 308 -3.93 -6.20 -4.01
C VAL A 308 -3.37 -5.90 -5.40
N ARG A 309 -2.38 -5.00 -5.49
CA ARG A 309 -1.79 -4.45 -6.73
C ARG A 309 -2.74 -3.62 -7.59
N LEU A 310 -4.04 -3.72 -7.43
CA LEU A 310 -5.04 -2.98 -8.19
C LEU A 310 -5.07 -1.51 -7.76
N ARG A 311 -4.15 -0.70 -8.30
CA ARG A 311 -3.96 0.71 -7.93
C ARG A 311 -4.56 1.70 -8.93
N ASP A 312 -4.93 1.22 -10.11
CA ASP A 312 -5.56 2.00 -11.18
C ASP A 312 -7.09 2.00 -10.99
N PRO A 313 -7.70 3.17 -10.75
CA PRO A 313 -9.15 3.27 -10.57
C PRO A 313 -9.94 2.94 -11.85
N VAL A 314 -9.37 3.15 -13.04
CA VAL A 314 -10.03 2.78 -14.31
C VAL A 314 -10.12 1.26 -14.43
N LEU A 315 -9.08 0.55 -14.05
CA LEU A 315 -9.09 -0.92 -14.00
C LEU A 315 -10.05 -1.40 -12.90
N ALA A 316 -10.07 -0.75 -11.73
CA ALA A 316 -11.00 -1.08 -10.64
C ALA A 316 -12.47 -0.92 -11.06
N GLU A 317 -12.82 0.17 -11.74
CA GLU A 317 -14.16 0.40 -12.30
C GLU A 317 -14.57 -0.74 -13.25
N ARG A 318 -13.66 -1.16 -14.13
CA ARG A 318 -13.92 -2.30 -15.04
C ARG A 318 -14.15 -3.60 -14.28
N CYS A 319 -13.30 -3.92 -13.31
CA CYS A 319 -13.46 -5.11 -12.49
C CYS A 319 -14.79 -5.13 -11.71
N LEU A 320 -15.20 -3.97 -11.17
CA LEU A 320 -16.48 -3.82 -10.49
C LEU A 320 -17.67 -3.98 -11.44
N LYS A 321 -17.59 -3.42 -12.65
CA LYS A 321 -18.57 -3.62 -13.73
C LYS A 321 -18.71 -5.09 -14.08
N ASP A 322 -17.60 -5.80 -14.21
CA ASP A 322 -17.55 -7.23 -14.54
C ASP A 322 -17.84 -8.12 -13.33
N GLN A 323 -18.19 -7.54 -12.17
CA GLN A 323 -18.57 -8.22 -10.92
C GLN A 323 -17.49 -9.18 -10.37
N LEU A 324 -16.21 -8.87 -10.58
CA LEU A 324 -15.11 -9.72 -10.14
C LEU A 324 -14.89 -9.65 -8.62
N PHE A 325 -15.39 -8.61 -7.96
CA PHE A 325 -15.48 -8.39 -6.52
C PHE A 325 -16.48 -7.27 -6.22
N ASP A 326 -16.82 -7.02 -4.94
CA ASP A 326 -17.85 -6.05 -4.55
C ASP A 326 -17.29 -4.70 -4.13
N PHE A 327 -16.11 -4.66 -3.52
CA PHE A 327 -15.46 -3.43 -3.05
C PHE A 327 -14.00 -3.36 -3.51
N TRP A 328 -13.62 -2.22 -4.06
CA TRP A 328 -12.22 -1.89 -4.32
C TRP A 328 -11.56 -1.48 -3.01
N GLU A 329 -10.74 -2.38 -2.43
CA GLU A 329 -10.10 -2.17 -1.14
C GLU A 329 -8.63 -1.79 -1.29
N VAL A 330 -8.31 -0.53 -1.03
CA VAL A 330 -6.95 0.00 -1.22
C VAL A 330 -6.49 0.87 -0.06
N CYS A 331 -5.18 0.89 0.16
CA CYS A 331 -4.52 1.77 1.11
C CYS A 331 -3.48 2.66 0.42
N ARG A 332 -2.45 2.05 -0.19
CA ARG A 332 -1.30 2.77 -0.75
C ARG A 332 -1.62 3.84 -1.78
N PRO A 333 -2.64 3.70 -2.66
CA PRO A 333 -3.09 4.80 -3.51
C PRO A 333 -3.48 6.05 -2.74
N PHE A 334 -4.19 5.92 -1.61
CA PHE A 334 -4.56 7.04 -0.74
C PHE A 334 -3.40 7.61 0.07
N LEU A 335 -2.38 6.81 0.38
CA LEU A 335 -1.14 7.33 0.97
C LEU A 335 -0.35 8.19 -0.02
N ALA A 336 -0.40 7.84 -1.31
CA ALA A 336 0.21 8.61 -2.39
C ALA A 336 -0.61 9.87 -2.73
N ASP A 337 -1.93 9.73 -2.78
CA ASP A 337 -2.87 10.80 -3.11
C ASP A 337 -4.18 10.68 -2.31
N PRO A 338 -4.31 11.38 -1.17
CA PRO A 338 -5.55 11.38 -0.40
C PRO A 338 -6.76 11.98 -1.14
N GLN A 339 -6.54 12.76 -2.20
CA GLN A 339 -7.59 13.37 -3.02
C GLN A 339 -8.06 12.49 -4.18
N LEU A 340 -7.63 11.22 -4.24
CA LEU A 340 -7.89 10.31 -5.34
C LEU A 340 -9.37 10.26 -5.75
N LEU A 341 -10.28 9.99 -4.80
CA LEU A 341 -11.71 9.91 -5.12
C LEU A 341 -12.30 11.25 -5.52
N HIS A 342 -11.92 12.35 -4.88
CA HIS A 342 -12.39 13.68 -5.27
C HIS A 342 -11.96 14.06 -6.68
N LYS A 343 -10.74 13.69 -7.10
CA LYS A 343 -10.28 13.88 -8.47
C LYS A 343 -11.06 13.02 -9.47
N LEU A 344 -11.40 11.78 -9.09
CA LEU A 344 -12.27 10.92 -9.91
C LEU A 344 -13.68 11.49 -10.02
N GLU A 345 -14.29 11.95 -8.92
CA GLU A 345 -15.60 12.60 -8.93
C GLU A 345 -15.67 13.81 -9.86
N GLU A 346 -14.56 14.55 -9.97
CA GLU A 346 -14.44 15.74 -10.81
C GLU A 346 -13.95 15.43 -12.23
N ASP A 347 -13.87 14.15 -12.62
CA ASP A 347 -13.34 13.66 -13.91
C ASP A 347 -11.91 14.17 -14.22
N ARG A 348 -11.02 14.07 -13.23
CA ARG A 348 -9.60 14.49 -13.33
C ARG A 348 -8.64 13.33 -12.98
N PRO A 349 -8.80 12.12 -13.57
CA PRO A 349 -7.99 10.95 -13.23
C PRO A 349 -6.49 11.15 -13.52
N GLU A 350 -6.12 11.97 -14.50
CA GLU A 350 -4.73 12.29 -14.87
C GLU A 350 -4.01 13.10 -13.78
N GLU A 351 -4.74 13.80 -12.92
CA GLU A 351 -4.17 14.53 -11.78
C GLU A 351 -3.91 13.66 -10.56
N ILE A 352 -4.32 12.39 -10.56
CA ILE A 352 -4.05 11.47 -9.45
C ILE A 352 -2.55 11.16 -9.40
N LYS A 353 -1.94 11.40 -8.24
CA LYS A 353 -0.53 11.04 -7.99
C LYS A 353 -0.42 9.52 -7.74
N PRO A 354 0.15 8.73 -8.66
CA PRO A 354 0.08 7.29 -8.59
C PRO A 354 1.06 6.70 -7.57
N CYS A 355 0.60 5.72 -6.78
CA CYS A 355 1.49 4.90 -5.96
C CYS A 355 2.47 4.14 -6.85
N GLN A 356 3.77 4.26 -6.59
CA GLN A 356 4.82 3.63 -7.40
C GLN A 356 5.06 2.16 -7.05
N ALA A 357 4.37 1.60 -6.05
CA ALA A 357 4.57 0.24 -5.55
C ALA A 357 6.05 -0.13 -5.27
N GLY A 358 6.89 0.86 -4.98
CA GLY A 358 8.32 0.70 -4.68
C GLY A 358 8.60 0.16 -3.28
N LEU A 359 7.56 -0.08 -2.47
CA LEU A 359 7.59 -0.70 -1.14
C LEU A 359 8.46 0.00 -0.08
N THR A 360 8.97 1.21 -0.33
CA THR A 360 9.76 1.98 0.66
C THR A 360 9.00 2.16 1.99
N CYS A 361 7.68 2.36 1.93
CA CYS A 361 6.83 2.45 3.11
C CYS A 361 6.90 1.17 3.96
N LEU A 362 6.78 -0.02 3.34
CA LEU A 362 6.87 -1.31 4.03
C LEU A 362 8.28 -1.59 4.53
N ALA A 363 9.31 -1.35 3.72
CA ALA A 363 10.69 -1.54 4.12
C ALA A 363 11.03 -0.73 5.39
N ARG A 364 10.53 0.50 5.49
CA ARG A 364 10.71 1.31 6.70
C ARG A 364 10.00 0.72 7.91
N MET A 365 8.78 0.21 7.74
CA MET A 365 8.04 -0.47 8.82
C MET A 365 8.82 -1.66 9.38
N PHE A 366 9.34 -2.54 8.51
CA PHE A 366 10.13 -3.70 8.91
C PHE A 366 11.47 -3.33 9.58
N ASN A 367 11.97 -2.12 9.34
CA ASN A 367 13.16 -1.58 10.02
C ASN A 367 12.81 -0.69 11.21
N ASN A 368 11.58 -0.75 11.74
CA ASN A 368 11.09 0.07 12.85
C ASN A 368 11.28 1.58 12.63
N LEU A 369 11.25 2.04 11.39
CA LEU A 369 11.36 3.44 11.01
C LEU A 369 9.98 4.05 10.72
N PRO A 370 9.82 5.37 10.87
CA PRO A 370 8.58 6.04 10.51
C PRO A 370 8.20 5.82 9.04
N TYR A 371 6.93 5.62 8.79
CA TYR A 371 6.38 5.47 7.44
C TYR A 371 6.64 6.71 6.59
N VAL A 372 6.99 6.53 5.32
CA VAL A 372 7.12 7.60 4.33
C VAL A 372 6.58 7.13 2.98
N CYS A 373 6.20 8.07 2.12
CA CYS A 373 5.86 7.79 0.73
C CYS A 373 6.86 8.47 -0.21
N THR A 374 7.29 7.76 -1.25
CA THR A 374 8.25 8.28 -2.25
C THR A 374 7.69 9.39 -3.12
N VAL A 375 6.36 9.52 -3.21
CA VAL A 375 5.68 10.53 -4.04
C VAL A 375 4.83 11.50 -3.23
N ASN A 376 4.61 11.23 -1.94
CA ASN A 376 3.87 12.14 -1.05
C ASN A 376 4.73 12.49 0.17
N PRO A 377 5.49 13.58 0.14
CA PRO A 377 6.35 14.00 1.25
C PRO A 377 5.57 14.45 2.49
N ARG A 378 4.26 14.64 2.38
CA ARG A 378 3.38 15.06 3.49
C ARG A 378 2.92 13.90 4.36
N LEU A 379 3.10 12.66 3.91
CA LEU A 379 2.70 11.48 4.69
C LEU A 379 3.46 11.43 6.02
N GLY A 380 2.71 11.47 7.11
CA GLY A 380 3.23 11.51 8.47
C GLY A 380 3.58 12.90 9.01
N HIS A 381 3.31 13.93 8.22
CA HIS A 381 3.51 15.35 8.55
C HIS A 381 2.22 16.17 8.39
N GLU A 382 1.07 15.48 8.39
CA GLU A 382 -0.24 16.09 8.11
C GLU A 382 -0.64 17.16 9.13
N GLY A 383 -0.15 17.06 10.37
CA GLY A 383 -0.36 18.05 11.44
C GLY A 383 0.69 19.15 11.49
N GLU A 384 1.75 19.11 10.67
CA GLU A 384 2.87 20.03 10.74
C GLU A 384 2.68 21.22 9.78
N ASP A 385 2.78 22.45 10.29
CA ASP A 385 2.61 23.68 9.51
C ASP A 385 3.58 23.80 8.34
N ALA A 386 4.81 23.34 8.50
CA ALA A 386 5.84 23.36 7.46
C ALA A 386 5.46 22.56 6.20
N TYR A 387 4.59 21.56 6.35
CA TYR A 387 4.13 20.70 5.25
C TYR A 387 2.78 21.13 4.68
N GLN A 388 2.14 22.18 5.20
CA GLN A 388 0.90 22.68 4.64
C GLN A 388 1.17 23.57 3.42
N ILE A 389 0.45 23.31 2.31
CA ILE A 389 0.51 24.16 1.12
C ILE A 389 -0.39 25.37 1.40
N ARG A 390 0.24 26.50 1.73
CA ARG A 390 -0.44 27.77 1.99
C ARG A 390 -0.05 28.80 0.93
N PRO A 391 -0.96 29.73 0.56
CA PRO A 391 -0.61 30.82 -0.35
C PRO A 391 0.63 31.59 0.14
N ALA A 392 1.52 31.90 -0.77
CA ALA A 392 2.70 32.71 -0.48
C ALA A 392 2.31 34.13 -0.11
N ARG A 393 2.94 34.69 0.93
CA ARG A 393 2.73 36.10 1.31
C ARG A 393 3.22 37.06 0.23
N ILE A 394 4.33 36.71 -0.43
CA ILE A 394 4.92 37.47 -1.54
C ILE A 394 5.03 36.51 -2.73
N LYS A 395 4.34 36.81 -3.81
CA LYS A 395 4.46 36.07 -5.07
C LYS A 395 5.81 36.37 -5.71
N LYS A 396 6.43 35.35 -6.30
CA LYS A 396 7.72 35.45 -6.96
C LYS A 396 7.66 34.79 -8.34
N LYS A 397 8.50 35.27 -9.24
CA LYS A 397 8.81 34.63 -10.52
C LYS A 397 9.95 33.64 -10.28
N ILE A 398 9.73 32.36 -10.52
CA ILE A 398 10.65 31.28 -10.20
C ILE A 398 11.05 30.54 -11.47
N LEU A 399 12.34 30.48 -11.75
CA LEU A 399 12.92 29.67 -12.82
C LEU A 399 13.40 28.35 -12.25
N VAL A 400 12.80 27.23 -12.68
CA VAL A 400 13.20 25.87 -12.32
C VAL A 400 14.05 25.28 -13.43
N VAL A 401 15.28 24.91 -13.13
CA VAL A 401 16.24 24.33 -14.07
C VAL A 401 16.26 22.81 -13.90
N GLY A 402 15.62 22.10 -14.82
CA GLY A 402 15.48 20.64 -14.86
C GLY A 402 14.06 20.14 -14.63
N GLY A 403 13.53 19.41 -15.60
CA GLY A 403 12.21 18.78 -15.63
C GLY A 403 12.20 17.34 -15.09
N GLY A 404 13.12 17.00 -14.21
CA GLY A 404 13.11 15.74 -13.45
C GLY A 404 12.13 15.77 -12.27
N PRO A 405 11.97 14.66 -11.51
CA PRO A 405 10.95 14.55 -10.45
C PRO A 405 11.07 15.65 -9.38
N ALA A 406 12.29 16.08 -9.04
CA ALA A 406 12.51 17.14 -8.06
C ALA A 406 11.99 18.50 -8.55
N GLY A 407 12.33 18.87 -9.79
CA GLY A 407 11.87 20.13 -10.41
C GLY A 407 10.35 20.13 -10.62
N LEU A 408 9.79 19.01 -11.05
CA LEU A 408 8.34 18.87 -11.31
C LEU A 408 7.52 18.97 -10.02
N GLU A 409 7.93 18.29 -8.94
CA GLU A 409 7.27 18.40 -7.63
C GLU A 409 7.39 19.81 -7.06
N PHE A 410 8.59 20.41 -7.11
CA PHE A 410 8.78 21.79 -6.69
C PHE A 410 7.87 22.74 -7.46
N SER A 411 7.83 22.64 -8.78
CA SER A 411 7.03 23.50 -9.66
C SER A 411 5.54 23.41 -9.32
N SER A 412 5.03 22.17 -9.14
CA SER A 412 3.64 21.93 -8.76
C SER A 412 3.30 22.60 -7.42
N VAL A 413 4.13 22.42 -6.39
CA VAL A 413 3.90 23.01 -5.06
C VAL A 413 4.03 24.53 -5.09
N ALA A 414 5.03 25.08 -5.78
CA ALA A 414 5.25 26.52 -5.88
C ALA A 414 4.06 27.22 -6.57
N ALA A 415 3.55 26.63 -7.65
CA ALA A 415 2.37 27.17 -8.36
C ALA A 415 1.10 27.09 -7.49
N GLN A 416 0.88 25.99 -6.75
CA GLN A 416 -0.22 25.90 -5.79
C GLN A 416 -0.15 26.98 -4.69
N ARG A 417 1.05 27.45 -4.36
CA ARG A 417 1.26 28.58 -3.45
C ARG A 417 1.08 29.95 -4.10
N GLY A 418 0.85 29.99 -5.43
CA GLY A 418 0.54 31.20 -6.19
C GLY A 418 1.77 31.92 -6.77
N HIS A 419 2.94 31.28 -6.82
CA HIS A 419 4.11 31.79 -7.54
C HIS A 419 3.92 31.67 -9.05
N GLU A 420 4.55 32.55 -9.83
CA GLU A 420 4.78 32.36 -11.27
C GLU A 420 5.95 31.42 -11.45
N VAL A 421 5.74 30.30 -12.16
CA VAL A 421 6.75 29.25 -12.31
C VAL A 421 7.03 28.99 -13.78
N LEU A 422 8.34 28.91 -14.11
CA LEU A 422 8.84 28.53 -15.43
C LEU A 422 9.76 27.31 -15.26
N VAL A 423 9.57 26.30 -16.09
CA VAL A 423 10.41 25.09 -16.08
C VAL A 423 11.21 25.04 -17.38
N TYR A 424 12.51 24.93 -17.26
CA TYR A 424 13.42 24.73 -18.39
C TYR A 424 14.05 23.34 -18.30
N GLU A 425 13.92 22.56 -19.37
CA GLU A 425 14.47 21.21 -19.49
C GLU A 425 15.38 21.14 -20.72
N ALA A 426 16.61 20.65 -20.52
CA ALA A 426 17.60 20.55 -21.58
C ALA A 426 17.26 19.47 -22.62
N ARG A 427 16.47 18.46 -22.24
CA ARG A 427 16.04 17.37 -23.11
C ARG A 427 14.71 17.68 -23.80
N ASN A 428 14.32 16.80 -24.72
CA ASN A 428 13.06 16.89 -25.46
C ASN A 428 11.82 16.40 -24.69
N GLY A 429 11.97 16.03 -23.40
CA GLY A 429 10.87 15.49 -22.58
C GLY A 429 11.12 15.62 -21.08
N LEU A 430 10.02 15.69 -20.35
CA LEU A 430 10.00 15.71 -18.89
C LEU A 430 10.23 14.31 -18.31
N GLY A 431 10.68 14.25 -17.04
CA GLY A 431 10.83 13.01 -16.27
C GLY A 431 12.25 12.71 -15.83
N GLY A 432 13.27 13.23 -16.51
CA GLY A 432 14.67 13.02 -16.12
C GLY A 432 15.03 11.52 -16.01
N GLN A 433 15.61 11.10 -14.87
CA GLN A 433 16.00 9.70 -14.65
C GLN A 433 14.82 8.72 -14.55
N LEU A 434 13.58 9.18 -14.34
CA LEU A 434 12.40 8.30 -14.36
C LEU A 434 12.21 7.65 -15.74
N LEU A 435 12.64 8.30 -16.82
CA LEU A 435 12.58 7.76 -18.17
C LEU A 435 13.46 6.51 -18.34
N MET A 436 14.63 6.46 -17.67
CA MET A 436 15.47 5.25 -17.64
C MET A 436 14.84 4.15 -16.79
N ALA A 437 14.34 4.50 -15.62
CA ALA A 437 13.70 3.55 -14.70
C ALA A 437 12.44 2.90 -15.27
N ASP A 438 11.75 3.56 -16.21
CA ASP A 438 10.54 3.05 -16.87
C ASP A 438 10.84 2.10 -18.05
N ARG A 439 12.12 1.89 -18.38
CA ARG A 439 12.57 0.95 -19.44
C ARG A 439 12.57 -0.51 -18.99
N GLU A 440 12.16 -0.80 -17.77
CA GLU A 440 12.01 -2.15 -17.24
C GLU A 440 10.86 -2.89 -17.95
N PRO A 441 11.12 -3.93 -18.78
CA PRO A 441 10.11 -4.54 -19.66
C PRO A 441 8.97 -5.23 -18.90
N SER A 442 9.26 -5.86 -17.77
CA SER A 442 8.31 -6.67 -16.98
C SER A 442 7.33 -5.82 -16.16
N LYS A 443 7.53 -4.51 -16.09
CA LYS A 443 6.84 -3.67 -15.08
C LYS A 443 6.06 -2.56 -15.75
N GLY A 444 4.78 -2.68 -15.67
CA GLY A 444 3.87 -1.67 -16.17
C GLY A 444 4.38 -0.24 -15.92
N LYS A 445 4.04 0.68 -16.79
CA LYS A 445 4.50 2.08 -16.95
C LYS A 445 4.32 2.99 -15.73
N SER A 446 4.78 2.56 -14.55
CA SER A 446 4.56 3.25 -13.26
C SER A 446 5.14 4.66 -13.23
N TYR A 447 6.30 4.85 -13.86
CA TYR A 447 6.95 6.15 -13.90
C TYR A 447 6.39 7.03 -15.02
N THR A 448 5.96 6.44 -16.14
CA THR A 448 5.17 7.16 -17.17
C THR A 448 3.90 7.74 -16.55
N ASP A 449 3.19 6.99 -15.70
CA ASP A 449 1.98 7.50 -15.01
C ASP A 449 2.31 8.66 -14.06
N LEU A 450 3.46 8.61 -13.38
CA LEU A 450 3.90 9.72 -12.52
C LEU A 450 4.27 10.96 -13.35
N ILE A 451 4.94 10.79 -14.49
CA ILE A 451 5.26 11.89 -15.40
C ILE A 451 3.97 12.50 -15.97
N ARG A 452 2.97 11.66 -16.30
CA ARG A 452 1.64 12.13 -16.76
C ARG A 452 0.95 12.97 -15.67
N HIS A 453 0.98 12.52 -14.42
CA HIS A 453 0.48 13.31 -13.30
C HIS A 453 1.14 14.69 -13.23
N TYR A 454 2.48 14.76 -13.28
CA TYR A 454 3.16 16.05 -13.24
C TYR A 454 2.82 16.92 -14.45
N SER A 455 2.74 16.35 -15.65
CA SER A 455 2.32 17.09 -16.85
C SER A 455 0.91 17.67 -16.70
N ALA A 456 -0.03 16.90 -16.13
CA ALA A 456 -1.38 17.38 -15.82
C ALA A 456 -1.35 18.54 -14.81
N MET A 457 -0.51 18.44 -13.77
CA MET A 457 -0.37 19.51 -12.77
C MET A 457 0.26 20.78 -13.36
N LEU A 458 1.26 20.65 -14.23
CA LEU A 458 1.85 21.80 -14.94
C LEU A 458 0.78 22.52 -15.80
N ASN A 459 -0.01 21.76 -16.56
CA ASN A 459 -1.10 22.31 -17.38
C ASN A 459 -2.18 22.98 -16.50
N ARG A 460 -2.62 22.32 -15.42
CA ARG A 460 -3.62 22.85 -14.49
C ARG A 460 -3.24 24.22 -13.92
N HIS A 461 -1.97 24.41 -13.63
CA HIS A 461 -1.45 25.65 -13.05
C HIS A 461 -0.86 26.60 -14.08
N SER A 462 -1.05 26.32 -15.39
CA SER A 462 -0.54 27.13 -16.50
C SER A 462 0.97 27.42 -16.40
N ILE A 463 1.75 26.44 -15.93
CA ILE A 463 3.20 26.56 -15.80
C ILE A 463 3.83 26.48 -17.20
N ARG A 464 4.63 27.50 -17.55
CA ARG A 464 5.38 27.51 -18.81
C ARG A 464 6.52 26.51 -18.78
N VAL A 465 6.59 25.64 -19.77
CA VAL A 465 7.63 24.61 -19.92
C VAL A 465 8.39 24.82 -21.23
N GLU A 466 9.70 24.96 -21.15
CA GLU A 466 10.60 25.07 -22.28
C GLU A 466 11.47 23.81 -22.38
N LEU A 467 11.20 23.00 -23.41
CA LEU A 467 11.98 21.79 -23.70
C LEU A 467 13.12 22.11 -24.68
N ASN A 468 14.13 21.21 -24.76
CA ASN A 468 15.34 21.42 -25.55
C ASN A 468 16.06 22.75 -25.25
N SER A 469 15.96 23.20 -24.00
CA SER A 469 16.34 24.55 -23.58
C SER A 469 17.29 24.50 -22.38
N PRO A 470 18.57 24.21 -22.59
CA PRO A 470 19.57 24.28 -21.53
C PRO A 470 19.67 25.71 -20.98
N VAL A 471 19.75 25.83 -19.66
CA VAL A 471 19.83 27.14 -18.99
C VAL A 471 21.28 27.55 -18.81
N ASP A 472 21.60 28.73 -19.32
CA ASP A 472 22.85 29.45 -19.11
C ASP A 472 22.59 30.84 -18.47
N ARG A 473 23.63 31.66 -18.37
CA ARG A 473 23.54 33.01 -17.81
C ARG A 473 22.66 33.94 -18.63
N GLU A 474 22.57 33.74 -19.94
CA GLU A 474 21.76 34.57 -20.84
C GLU A 474 20.28 34.29 -20.66
N VAL A 475 19.90 33.01 -20.52
CA VAL A 475 18.53 32.61 -20.19
C VAL A 475 18.10 33.22 -18.86
N ILE A 476 18.95 33.14 -17.81
CA ILE A 476 18.62 33.71 -16.50
C ILE A 476 18.43 35.24 -16.60
N ARG A 477 19.28 35.94 -17.33
CA ARG A 477 19.14 37.41 -17.54
C ARG A 477 17.87 37.75 -18.34
N LYS A 478 17.54 36.98 -19.34
CA LYS A 478 16.36 37.18 -20.18
C LYS A 478 15.08 36.96 -19.38
N GLU A 479 15.01 35.89 -18.60
CA GLU A 479 13.82 35.58 -17.82
C GLU A 479 13.68 36.43 -16.57
N ASP A 480 14.75 37.03 -16.07
CA ASP A 480 14.79 37.91 -14.89
C ASP A 480 13.98 37.35 -13.70
N PRO A 481 14.30 36.15 -13.19
CA PRO A 481 13.56 35.54 -12.11
C PRO A 481 13.97 36.10 -10.74
N ASP A 482 13.02 36.16 -9.78
CA ASP A 482 13.33 36.43 -8.36
C ASP A 482 14.12 35.28 -7.71
N VAL A 483 13.93 34.05 -8.22
CA VAL A 483 14.54 32.83 -7.68
C VAL A 483 14.87 31.86 -8.80
N VAL A 484 16.06 31.28 -8.75
CA VAL A 484 16.48 30.14 -9.60
C VAL A 484 16.57 28.88 -8.73
N VAL A 485 15.88 27.81 -9.16
CA VAL A 485 15.90 26.50 -8.50
C VAL A 485 16.68 25.53 -9.37
N LEU A 486 17.80 25.03 -8.85
CA LEU A 486 18.64 24.06 -9.55
C LEU A 486 18.13 22.63 -9.22
N ALA A 487 17.50 21.99 -10.20
CA ALA A 487 16.99 20.62 -10.13
C ALA A 487 17.58 19.74 -11.27
N THR A 488 18.86 19.98 -11.60
CA THR A 488 19.56 19.40 -12.74
C THR A 488 19.86 17.90 -12.62
N GLY A 489 19.61 17.30 -11.47
CA GLY A 489 19.79 15.87 -11.23
C GLY A 489 21.28 15.47 -11.08
N ALA A 490 21.55 14.22 -11.41
CA ALA A 490 22.90 13.64 -11.38
C ALA A 490 23.25 13.03 -12.75
N HIS A 491 24.50 13.03 -13.09
CA HIS A 491 25.04 12.35 -14.26
C HIS A 491 25.54 10.95 -13.86
N VAL A 492 25.40 10.00 -14.79
CA VAL A 492 25.99 8.66 -14.62
C VAL A 492 27.51 8.80 -14.63
N SER A 493 28.16 8.31 -13.59
CA SER A 493 29.62 8.28 -13.53
C SER A 493 30.17 7.41 -14.65
N ARG A 494 31.17 7.92 -15.39
CA ARG A 494 31.91 7.09 -16.35
C ARG A 494 33.05 6.39 -15.60
N PHE A 495 33.15 5.09 -15.79
CA PHE A 495 34.31 4.33 -15.32
C PHE A 495 35.51 4.66 -16.22
N ASN A 496 36.28 5.69 -15.86
CA ASN A 496 37.46 6.09 -16.61
C ASN A 496 38.63 5.10 -16.47
N SER A 497 38.52 4.12 -15.55
CA SER A 497 39.57 3.14 -15.25
C SER A 497 39.46 1.84 -16.05
N ILE A 498 38.44 1.67 -16.90
CA ILE A 498 38.32 0.48 -17.73
C ILE A 498 39.09 0.73 -19.02
N PRO A 499 40.12 -0.10 -19.36
CA PRO A 499 40.80 -0.04 -20.64
C PRO A 499 39.79 -0.26 -21.77
N SER A 500 39.54 0.76 -22.60
CA SER A 500 38.56 0.70 -23.69
C SER A 500 39.15 0.26 -25.03
N GLN A 501 40.39 -0.21 -25.10
CA GLN A 501 40.98 -0.68 -26.35
C GLN A 501 40.21 -1.87 -26.90
N GLY A 502 39.52 -1.66 -28.03
CA GLY A 502 38.74 -2.68 -28.72
C GLY A 502 37.38 -3.02 -28.11
N VAL A 503 36.92 -2.30 -27.09
CA VAL A 503 35.60 -2.50 -26.47
C VAL A 503 34.79 -1.22 -26.54
N HIS A 504 33.54 -1.33 -27.00
CA HIS A 504 32.59 -0.22 -26.99
C HIS A 504 32.00 -0.05 -25.59
N VAL A 505 32.35 1.03 -24.89
CA VAL A 505 31.83 1.35 -23.56
C VAL A 505 30.71 2.37 -23.67
N VAL A 506 29.54 2.01 -23.15
CA VAL A 506 28.33 2.86 -23.14
C VAL A 506 27.85 3.11 -21.70
N SER A 507 27.25 4.26 -21.48
CA SER A 507 26.58 4.54 -20.19
C SER A 507 25.23 3.82 -20.12
N LEU A 508 24.67 3.67 -18.90
CA LEU A 508 23.29 3.16 -18.72
C LEU A 508 22.27 4.01 -19.47
N GLU A 509 22.44 5.32 -19.48
CA GLU A 509 21.58 6.24 -20.22
C GLU A 509 21.63 5.98 -21.74
N ASP A 510 22.83 5.81 -22.29
CA ASP A 510 23.03 5.51 -23.70
C ASP A 510 22.40 4.15 -24.10
N ALA A 511 22.51 3.15 -23.22
CA ALA A 511 21.92 1.83 -23.44
C ALA A 511 20.38 1.82 -23.33
N LEU A 512 19.81 2.59 -22.39
CA LEU A 512 18.38 2.57 -22.10
C LEU A 512 17.56 3.58 -22.91
N LEU A 513 18.11 4.77 -23.21
CA LEU A 513 17.36 5.86 -23.84
C LEU A 513 17.80 6.18 -25.27
N HIS A 514 19.05 5.89 -25.62
CA HIS A 514 19.63 6.30 -26.90
C HIS A 514 19.93 5.14 -27.84
N ASP A 515 19.53 3.91 -27.48
CA ASP A 515 19.67 2.70 -28.30
C ASP A 515 21.09 2.47 -28.86
N LYS A 516 22.13 2.87 -28.09
CA LYS A 516 23.53 2.74 -28.52
C LYS A 516 24.11 1.33 -28.37
N VAL A 517 23.27 0.36 -28.08
CA VAL A 517 23.62 -1.08 -28.05
C VAL A 517 22.84 -1.79 -29.15
N GLU A 518 23.56 -2.38 -30.10
CA GLU A 518 22.97 -3.09 -31.23
C GLU A 518 22.23 -4.35 -30.76
N PRO A 519 21.05 -4.67 -31.32
CA PRO A 519 20.36 -5.94 -31.06
C PRO A 519 21.26 -7.14 -31.32
N GLY A 520 21.21 -8.14 -30.45
CA GLY A 520 22.04 -9.36 -30.56
C GLY A 520 23.48 -9.22 -30.05
N ALA A 521 23.91 -8.03 -29.63
CA ALA A 521 25.26 -7.82 -29.11
C ALA A 521 25.56 -8.65 -27.84
N ARG A 522 26.84 -8.92 -27.62
CA ARG A 522 27.32 -9.46 -26.34
C ARG A 522 27.65 -8.28 -25.41
N VAL A 523 26.98 -8.22 -24.27
CA VAL A 523 27.08 -7.10 -23.34
C VAL A 523 27.51 -7.57 -21.96
N LEU A 524 28.52 -6.90 -21.41
CA LEU A 524 28.93 -7.05 -20.02
C LEU A 524 28.42 -5.83 -19.24
N ILE A 525 27.64 -6.06 -18.18
CA ILE A 525 27.14 -5.01 -17.28
C ILE A 525 27.90 -5.09 -15.96
N LEU A 526 28.54 -4.01 -15.58
CA LEU A 526 29.33 -3.91 -14.35
C LEU A 526 28.48 -3.29 -13.23
N SER A 527 27.45 -3.97 -12.81
CA SER A 527 26.61 -3.60 -11.66
C SER A 527 25.58 -4.69 -11.40
N GLY A 528 25.54 -5.23 -10.20
CA GLY A 528 24.47 -6.10 -9.70
C GLY A 528 23.31 -5.34 -9.07
N GLU A 529 23.40 -4.02 -8.97
CA GLU A 529 22.33 -3.19 -8.45
C GLU A 529 21.12 -3.13 -9.39
N ARG A 530 20.00 -2.60 -8.90
CA ARG A 530 18.74 -2.53 -9.65
C ARG A 530 18.88 -1.89 -11.04
N ALA A 531 19.70 -0.85 -11.18
CA ALA A 531 19.92 -0.19 -12.47
C ALA A 531 20.59 -1.13 -13.49
N GLY A 532 21.57 -1.94 -13.04
CA GLY A 532 22.19 -2.99 -13.86
C GLY A 532 21.21 -4.09 -14.25
N LEU A 533 20.38 -4.56 -13.31
CA LEU A 533 19.34 -5.56 -13.55
C LEU A 533 18.30 -5.10 -14.59
N VAL A 534 17.79 -3.86 -14.45
CA VAL A 534 16.87 -3.25 -15.43
C VAL A 534 17.50 -3.18 -16.82
N THR A 535 18.77 -2.78 -16.88
CA THR A 535 19.50 -2.71 -18.15
C THR A 535 19.69 -4.09 -18.76
N ALA A 536 19.99 -5.09 -17.94
CA ALA A 536 20.12 -6.49 -18.38
C ALA A 536 18.82 -7.01 -18.98
N GLU A 537 17.69 -6.81 -18.29
CA GLU A 537 16.37 -7.22 -18.76
C GLU A 537 15.99 -6.49 -20.06
N HIS A 538 16.20 -5.18 -20.13
CA HIS A 538 15.94 -4.38 -21.33
C HIS A 538 16.75 -4.86 -22.53
N LEU A 539 18.06 -5.08 -22.37
CA LEU A 539 18.92 -5.54 -23.44
C LEU A 539 18.64 -6.99 -23.83
N SER A 540 18.32 -7.86 -22.87
CA SER A 540 17.89 -9.23 -23.15
C SER A 540 16.61 -9.27 -23.98
N SER A 541 15.65 -8.39 -23.71
CA SER A 541 14.41 -8.26 -24.50
C SER A 541 14.66 -7.82 -25.95
N LYS A 542 15.82 -7.20 -26.23
CA LYS A 542 16.31 -6.86 -27.58
C LYS A 542 17.17 -7.96 -28.23
N GLY A 543 17.24 -9.16 -27.60
CA GLY A 543 18.01 -10.28 -28.11
C GLY A 543 19.51 -10.24 -27.80
N CYS A 544 19.98 -9.30 -26.99
CA CYS A 544 21.38 -9.24 -26.55
C CYS A 544 21.75 -10.42 -25.65
N ARG A 545 22.99 -10.89 -25.71
CA ARG A 545 23.57 -11.84 -24.76
C ARG A 545 24.21 -11.05 -23.61
N VAL A 546 23.56 -11.05 -22.46
CA VAL A 546 23.97 -10.22 -21.33
C VAL A 546 24.66 -11.06 -20.26
N CYS A 547 25.81 -10.58 -19.80
CA CYS A 547 26.50 -11.04 -18.59
C CYS A 547 26.52 -9.87 -17.58
N LEU A 548 26.15 -10.16 -16.34
CA LEU A 548 26.14 -9.16 -15.25
C LEU A 548 27.22 -9.56 -14.25
N VAL A 549 28.05 -8.59 -13.86
CA VAL A 549 29.12 -8.78 -12.89
C VAL A 549 28.93 -7.80 -11.74
N GLU A 550 29.00 -8.36 -10.54
CA GLU A 550 28.94 -7.61 -9.28
C GLU A 550 30.19 -7.94 -8.45
N GLU A 551 30.73 -6.95 -7.76
CA GLU A 551 31.74 -7.19 -6.74
C GLU A 551 31.09 -7.97 -5.60
N GLY A 552 31.52 -9.21 -5.38
CA GLY A 552 31.01 -10.06 -4.33
C GLY A 552 31.27 -9.45 -2.94
N THR A 553 30.22 -9.36 -2.13
CA THR A 553 30.31 -9.06 -0.69
C THR A 553 30.52 -10.33 0.10
#